data_f30c16104733491ff728fd1ab648d447
#
_entry.id   f30c16104733491ff728fd1ab648d447
#
_cell.length_a   1.000
_cell.length_b   1.000
_cell.length_c   1.000
_cell.angle_alpha   90.00
_cell.angle_beta   90.00
_cell.angle_gamma   90.00
#
_symmetry.space_group_name_H-M   'P 1'
#
loop_
_entity.id
_entity.type
_entity.pdbx_description
1 polymer ?
#
loop_
_entity_poly.entity_id
_entity_poly.type
_entity_poly.pdbx_seq_one_letter_code
_entity_poly.pdbx_strand_id
1 'polypeptide(L)'
;MKKKAVLFLLAVLNFTHILDFMIMMPLGNYLMPYFKISPQQFSLLVGAYTLSAAFSGFAAAFFVDRFDRKRVLLIGYGGFLIGTLLCGLAPTYITLLLARTVAGIFGGLIGAQVLSIISDLFTYEERGKAMGSVMSAFAIASTLGVPFALYIANAFSWHAPFLFVAFAGMALYPFLLKYIPTMTAHIRDRSGQGPFHALQQVVAVPRQRLALLFSMLMFMGHFIIIPFINPFMEFNKGYSKVQTPMIYLVGGFSSFIAANILGRFSDKRGKLPVFMVCTLLSLGLILLITNLPVFHFAIILSFFSAWFILSTGRNVTAQAMISNVVPQTQRGSFMSFNSSVQQLGTSFASFIGGAIVMADASGRIQRYNWLGYLSMFILFVCVLLARRLFSGIDKA
;
A
#
# COMPACT_ATOMS: atom_id res chain seq x y z
N MET A 1 16.95 24.84 -8.04
CA MET A 1 16.76 24.57 -6.58
C MET A 1 15.31 24.26 -6.20
N LYS A 2 14.31 25.02 -6.66
CA LYS A 2 12.89 24.83 -6.25
C LYS A 2 12.31 23.43 -6.57
N LYS A 3 12.55 22.86 -7.77
CA LYS A 3 12.02 21.52 -8.15
C LYS A 3 12.51 20.39 -7.23
N LYS A 4 13.80 20.39 -6.84
CA LYS A 4 14.35 19.35 -5.93
C LYS A 4 13.76 19.44 -4.53
N ALA A 5 13.51 20.64 -4.01
CA ALA A 5 12.88 20.84 -2.72
C ALA A 5 11.42 20.35 -2.74
N VAL A 6 10.66 20.68 -3.80
CA VAL A 6 9.29 20.16 -3.95
C VAL A 6 9.27 18.64 -4.01
N LEU A 7 10.17 18.02 -4.79
CA LEU A 7 10.27 16.57 -4.90
C LEU A 7 10.56 15.91 -3.54
N PHE A 8 11.49 16.47 -2.78
CA PHE A 8 11.80 15.99 -1.43
C PHE A 8 10.59 16.09 -0.50
N LEU A 9 9.89 17.24 -0.49
CA LEU A 9 8.70 17.44 0.32
C LEU A 9 7.57 16.46 -0.05
N LEU A 10 7.36 16.21 -1.34
CA LEU A 10 6.39 15.23 -1.82
C LEU A 10 6.78 13.79 -1.41
N ALA A 11 8.07 13.45 -1.41
CA ALA A 11 8.56 12.15 -0.96
C ALA A 11 8.35 11.97 0.55
N VAL A 12 8.63 12.99 1.37
CA VAL A 12 8.40 12.96 2.83
C VAL A 12 6.90 12.89 3.14
N LEU A 13 6.07 13.66 2.43
CA LEU A 13 4.62 13.58 2.55
C LEU A 13 4.11 12.18 2.23
N ASN A 14 4.57 11.59 1.12
CA ASN A 14 4.18 10.25 0.71
C ASN A 14 4.67 9.19 1.72
N PHE A 15 5.85 9.39 2.30
CA PHE A 15 6.37 8.54 3.37
C PHE A 15 5.44 8.52 4.60
N THR A 16 5.02 9.70 5.10
CA THR A 16 4.12 9.77 6.27
C THR A 16 2.77 9.14 5.98
N HIS A 17 2.24 9.34 4.78
CA HIS A 17 0.98 8.75 4.33
C HIS A 17 1.06 7.21 4.23
N ILE A 18 2.12 6.69 3.62
CA ILE A 18 2.33 5.23 3.49
C ILE A 18 2.59 4.61 4.86
N LEU A 19 3.37 5.28 5.71
CA LEU A 19 3.68 4.78 7.04
C LEU A 19 2.42 4.62 7.89
N ASP A 20 1.53 5.61 7.93
CA ASP A 20 0.25 5.53 8.66
C ASP A 20 -0.59 4.32 8.21
N PHE A 21 -0.65 4.07 6.91
CA PHE A 21 -1.34 2.90 6.39
C PHE A 21 -0.67 1.59 6.85
N MET A 22 0.66 1.51 6.77
CA MET A 22 1.40 0.27 7.03
C MET A 22 1.46 -0.09 8.51
N ILE A 23 1.55 0.88 9.41
CA ILE A 23 1.69 0.62 10.85
C ILE A 23 0.44 -0.01 11.48
N MET A 24 -0.73 0.22 10.91
CA MET A 24 -1.97 -0.33 11.43
C MET A 24 -1.97 -1.85 11.47
N MET A 25 -1.43 -2.49 10.43
CA MET A 25 -1.46 -3.96 10.29
C MET A 25 -0.66 -4.67 11.37
N PRO A 26 0.62 -4.35 11.63
CA PRO A 26 1.38 -4.98 12.69
C PRO A 26 0.96 -4.60 14.12
N LEU A 27 0.12 -3.58 14.30
CA LEU A 27 -0.40 -3.21 15.63
C LEU A 27 -1.53 -4.11 16.16
N GLY A 28 -1.95 -5.13 15.40
CA GLY A 28 -3.04 -6.02 15.82
C GLY A 28 -2.81 -6.71 17.17
N ASN A 29 -1.56 -7.08 17.49
CA ASN A 29 -1.17 -7.66 18.77
C ASN A 29 -1.28 -6.68 19.97
N TYR A 30 -1.31 -5.36 19.72
CA TYR A 30 -1.55 -4.34 20.74
C TYR A 30 -3.04 -3.99 20.84
N LEU A 31 -3.71 -3.78 19.70
CA LEU A 31 -5.07 -3.26 19.63
C LEU A 31 -6.12 -4.29 20.03
N MET A 32 -5.94 -5.57 19.64
CA MET A 32 -6.91 -6.61 20.00
C MET A 32 -7.04 -6.80 21.52
N PRO A 33 -5.95 -6.94 22.30
CA PRO A 33 -6.05 -7.03 23.74
C PRO A 33 -6.52 -5.71 24.39
N TYR A 34 -6.05 -4.55 23.90
CA TYR A 34 -6.37 -3.25 24.49
C TYR A 34 -7.86 -2.92 24.44
N PHE A 35 -8.48 -3.08 23.27
CA PHE A 35 -9.91 -2.83 23.06
C PHE A 35 -10.77 -4.06 23.33
N LYS A 36 -10.18 -5.22 23.65
CA LYS A 36 -10.86 -6.51 23.78
C LYS A 36 -11.71 -6.86 22.56
N ILE A 37 -11.16 -6.64 21.37
CA ILE A 37 -11.80 -6.83 20.09
C ILE A 37 -11.39 -8.14 19.41
N SER A 38 -12.30 -8.66 18.59
CA SER A 38 -12.05 -9.85 17.78
C SER A 38 -11.12 -9.56 16.58
N PRO A 39 -10.51 -10.61 15.97
CA PRO A 39 -9.78 -10.45 14.71
C PRO A 39 -10.62 -9.81 13.60
N GLN A 40 -11.92 -10.09 13.56
CA GLN A 40 -12.84 -9.47 12.61
C GLN A 40 -12.96 -7.97 12.83
N GLN A 41 -13.16 -7.53 14.08
CA GLN A 41 -13.19 -6.10 14.42
C GLN A 41 -11.88 -5.39 14.12
N PHE A 42 -10.74 -6.05 14.37
CA PHE A 42 -9.43 -5.53 14.00
C PHE A 42 -9.30 -5.36 12.47
N SER A 43 -9.76 -6.34 11.71
CA SER A 43 -9.78 -6.26 10.24
C SER A 43 -10.63 -5.12 9.71
N LEU A 44 -11.73 -4.76 10.39
CA LEU A 44 -12.53 -3.58 10.05
C LEU A 44 -11.72 -2.27 10.19
N LEU A 45 -10.84 -2.16 11.20
CA LEU A 45 -9.96 -0.97 11.34
C LEU A 45 -9.00 -0.83 10.15
N VAL A 46 -8.43 -1.93 9.66
CA VAL A 46 -7.55 -1.94 8.49
C VAL A 46 -8.34 -1.68 7.22
N GLY A 47 -9.47 -2.37 7.04
CA GLY A 47 -10.31 -2.31 5.85
C GLY A 47 -11.03 -0.97 5.69
N ALA A 48 -11.45 -0.32 6.77
CA ALA A 48 -12.16 0.96 6.73
C ALA A 48 -11.31 2.08 6.10
N TYR A 49 -10.02 2.14 6.44
CA TYR A 49 -9.10 3.09 5.82
C TYR A 49 -8.97 2.85 4.31
N THR A 50 -8.68 1.61 3.91
CA THR A 50 -8.43 1.30 2.49
C THR A 50 -9.71 1.40 1.66
N LEU A 51 -10.87 1.04 2.22
CA LEU A 51 -12.17 1.19 1.57
C LEU A 51 -12.50 2.67 1.32
N SER A 52 -12.40 3.49 2.35
CA SER A 52 -12.66 4.92 2.24
C SER A 52 -11.66 5.63 1.32
N ALA A 53 -10.38 5.22 1.35
CA ALA A 53 -9.36 5.71 0.41
C ALA A 53 -9.65 5.31 -1.04
N ALA A 54 -10.16 4.10 -1.28
CA ALA A 54 -10.55 3.65 -2.61
C ALA A 54 -11.72 4.49 -3.17
N PHE A 55 -12.78 4.66 -2.37
CA PHE A 55 -13.94 5.47 -2.79
C PHE A 55 -13.57 6.93 -3.00
N SER A 56 -12.80 7.52 -2.10
CA SER A 56 -12.34 8.90 -2.19
C SER A 56 -11.43 9.11 -3.40
N GLY A 57 -10.46 8.21 -3.64
CA GLY A 57 -9.58 8.27 -4.80
C GLY A 57 -10.35 8.10 -6.11
N PHE A 58 -11.36 7.23 -6.14
CA PHE A 58 -12.26 7.07 -7.29
C PHE A 58 -13.09 8.33 -7.52
N ALA A 59 -13.73 8.87 -6.48
CA ALA A 59 -14.50 10.10 -6.56
C ALA A 59 -13.65 11.29 -6.99
N ALA A 60 -12.42 11.38 -6.49
CA ALA A 60 -11.47 12.43 -6.83
C ALA A 60 -11.23 12.56 -8.35
N ALA A 61 -11.20 11.45 -9.08
CA ALA A 61 -11.01 11.46 -10.53
C ALA A 61 -12.07 12.28 -11.29
N PHE A 62 -13.23 12.54 -10.68
CA PHE A 62 -14.30 13.31 -11.32
C PHE A 62 -14.27 14.82 -11.05
N PHE A 63 -13.68 15.26 -9.93
CA PHE A 63 -13.75 16.67 -9.55
C PHE A 63 -12.40 17.33 -9.33
N VAL A 64 -11.34 16.59 -9.04
CA VAL A 64 -10.03 17.12 -8.62
C VAL A 64 -9.39 18.01 -9.68
N ASP A 65 -9.54 17.68 -10.96
CA ASP A 65 -9.00 18.47 -12.07
C ASP A 65 -9.71 19.85 -12.27
N ARG A 66 -10.75 20.15 -11.47
CA ARG A 66 -11.40 21.48 -11.45
C ARG A 66 -10.72 22.46 -10.50
N PHE A 67 -9.82 21.96 -9.64
CA PHE A 67 -9.20 22.75 -8.59
C PHE A 67 -7.68 22.80 -8.74
N ASP A 68 -7.07 23.82 -8.14
CA ASP A 68 -5.62 23.93 -8.03
C ASP A 68 -5.05 22.69 -7.30
N ARG A 69 -4.11 21.99 -7.98
CA ARG A 69 -3.48 20.76 -7.43
C ARG A 69 -2.86 20.98 -6.04
N LYS A 70 -2.28 22.17 -5.80
CA LYS A 70 -1.76 22.52 -4.47
C LYS A 70 -2.87 22.53 -3.43
N ARG A 71 -4.01 23.17 -3.72
CA ARG A 71 -5.14 23.26 -2.77
C ARG A 71 -5.67 21.86 -2.44
N VAL A 72 -5.88 21.01 -3.45
CA VAL A 72 -6.36 19.65 -3.25
C VAL A 72 -5.38 18.83 -2.41
N LEU A 73 -4.07 18.91 -2.71
CA LEU A 73 -3.05 18.22 -1.92
C LEU A 73 -3.05 18.68 -0.46
N LEU A 74 -3.11 19.99 -0.20
CA LEU A 74 -3.09 20.54 1.15
C LEU A 74 -4.34 20.17 1.95
N ILE A 75 -5.53 20.25 1.33
CA ILE A 75 -6.78 19.82 1.97
C ILE A 75 -6.73 18.31 2.25
N GLY A 76 -6.31 17.50 1.27
CA GLY A 76 -6.15 16.06 1.43
C GLY A 76 -5.17 15.71 2.55
N TYR A 77 -3.99 16.32 2.53
CA TYR A 77 -2.98 16.04 3.55
C TYR A 77 -3.36 16.58 4.94
N GLY A 78 -3.96 17.77 5.03
CA GLY A 78 -4.46 18.33 6.29
C GLY A 78 -5.54 17.46 6.93
N GLY A 79 -6.53 17.03 6.14
CA GLY A 79 -7.58 16.13 6.62
C GLY A 79 -7.05 14.75 7.00
N PHE A 80 -6.06 14.22 6.26
CA PHE A 80 -5.34 13.00 6.62
C PHE A 80 -4.62 13.14 7.97
N LEU A 81 -3.89 14.24 8.20
CA LEU A 81 -3.21 14.49 9.47
C LEU A 81 -4.18 14.61 10.65
N ILE A 82 -5.33 15.26 10.46
CA ILE A 82 -6.39 15.29 11.47
C ILE A 82 -6.89 13.88 11.76
N GLY A 83 -7.19 13.09 10.74
CA GLY A 83 -7.60 11.70 10.90
C GLY A 83 -6.57 10.85 11.64
N THR A 84 -5.27 10.99 11.29
CA THR A 84 -4.17 10.29 11.94
C THR A 84 -3.99 10.74 13.40
N LEU A 85 -4.12 12.04 13.68
CA LEU A 85 -4.11 12.56 15.04
C LEU A 85 -5.26 11.98 15.88
N LEU A 86 -6.46 11.93 15.31
CA LEU A 86 -7.62 11.31 15.96
C LEU A 86 -7.41 9.81 16.20
N CYS A 87 -6.70 9.10 15.32
CA CYS A 87 -6.29 7.71 15.58
C CYS A 87 -5.39 7.61 16.81
N GLY A 88 -4.41 8.50 16.93
CA GLY A 88 -3.50 8.56 18.08
C GLY A 88 -4.17 9.01 19.39
N LEU A 89 -5.33 9.64 19.35
CA LEU A 89 -6.10 10.09 20.51
C LEU A 89 -7.34 9.24 20.80
N ALA A 90 -7.59 8.16 20.05
CA ALA A 90 -8.83 7.40 20.12
C ALA A 90 -8.97 6.62 21.43
N PRO A 91 -9.98 6.92 22.28
CA PRO A 91 -10.18 6.23 23.55
C PRO A 91 -10.96 4.90 23.41
N THR A 92 -11.65 4.71 22.30
CA THR A 92 -12.50 3.52 22.07
C THR A 92 -12.29 2.95 20.66
N TYR A 93 -12.69 1.69 20.47
CA TYR A 93 -12.68 1.05 19.16
C TYR A 93 -13.46 1.85 18.10
N ILE A 94 -14.65 2.35 18.44
CA ILE A 94 -15.51 3.10 17.52
C ILE A 94 -14.86 4.42 17.09
N THR A 95 -14.28 5.15 18.05
CA THR A 95 -13.54 6.39 17.72
C THR A 95 -12.34 6.14 16.82
N LEU A 96 -11.61 5.04 17.05
CA LEU A 96 -10.51 4.63 16.17
C LEU A 96 -11.02 4.26 14.78
N LEU A 97 -12.13 3.52 14.68
CA LEU A 97 -12.73 3.14 13.40
C LEU A 97 -13.16 4.38 12.58
N LEU A 98 -13.82 5.33 13.22
CA LEU A 98 -14.19 6.60 12.58
C LEU A 98 -12.98 7.43 12.17
N ALA A 99 -11.97 7.51 13.02
CA ALA A 99 -10.71 8.20 12.71
C ALA A 99 -9.99 7.56 11.51
N ARG A 100 -9.94 6.22 11.43
CA ARG A 100 -9.40 5.48 10.27
C ARG A 100 -10.19 5.77 8.99
N THR A 101 -11.50 5.86 9.07
CA THR A 101 -12.35 6.22 7.93
C THR A 101 -12.05 7.63 7.44
N VAL A 102 -11.95 8.60 8.36
CA VAL A 102 -11.59 9.99 8.02
C VAL A 102 -10.18 10.06 7.39
N ALA A 103 -9.19 9.43 8.03
CA ALA A 103 -7.83 9.38 7.49
C ALA A 103 -7.79 8.75 6.09
N GLY A 104 -8.58 7.71 5.83
CA GLY A 104 -8.69 7.07 4.52
C GLY A 104 -9.37 7.97 3.47
N ILE A 105 -10.46 8.65 3.79
CA ILE A 105 -11.13 9.59 2.86
C ILE A 105 -10.13 10.63 2.33
N PHE A 106 -9.36 11.24 3.20
CA PHE A 106 -8.39 12.26 2.81
C PHE A 106 -7.11 11.63 2.23
N GLY A 107 -6.69 10.47 2.73
CA GLY A 107 -5.54 9.72 2.24
C GLY A 107 -5.68 9.28 0.77
N GLY A 108 -6.89 8.91 0.34
CA GLY A 108 -7.17 8.53 -1.04
C GLY A 108 -6.92 9.63 -2.07
N LEU A 109 -6.95 10.91 -1.65
CA LEU A 109 -6.65 12.05 -2.52
C LEU A 109 -5.13 12.22 -2.75
N ILE A 110 -4.30 11.81 -1.79
CA ILE A 110 -2.87 12.17 -1.73
C ILE A 110 -2.10 11.56 -2.89
N GLY A 111 -2.21 10.25 -3.09
CA GLY A 111 -1.39 9.52 -4.06
C GLY A 111 -1.53 10.06 -5.49
N ALA A 112 -2.77 10.28 -5.93
CA ALA A 112 -3.07 10.83 -7.24
C ALA A 112 -2.54 12.26 -7.39
N GLN A 113 -2.68 13.10 -6.36
CA GLN A 113 -2.20 14.50 -6.39
C GLN A 113 -0.68 14.58 -6.44
N VAL A 114 0.03 13.76 -5.69
CA VAL A 114 1.50 13.69 -5.73
C VAL A 114 2.00 13.37 -7.14
N LEU A 115 1.42 12.36 -7.79
CA LEU A 115 1.79 11.99 -9.16
C LEU A 115 1.42 13.08 -10.18
N SER A 116 0.27 13.73 -10.01
CA SER A 116 -0.17 14.83 -10.87
C SER A 116 0.76 16.04 -10.77
N ILE A 117 1.16 16.43 -9.56
CA ILE A 117 2.12 17.52 -9.32
C ILE A 117 3.47 17.22 -9.95
N ILE A 118 3.95 15.99 -9.85
CA ILE A 118 5.20 15.56 -10.51
C ILE A 118 5.07 15.70 -12.04
N SER A 119 3.94 15.27 -12.58
CA SER A 119 3.68 15.36 -14.03
C SER A 119 3.63 16.79 -14.55
N ASP A 120 3.16 17.75 -13.74
CA ASP A 120 3.08 19.16 -14.12
C ASP A 120 4.41 19.91 -13.94
N LEU A 121 5.26 19.50 -12.97
CA LEU A 121 6.51 20.22 -12.66
C LEU A 121 7.74 19.71 -13.42
N PHE A 122 7.72 18.44 -13.81
CA PHE A 122 8.89 17.79 -14.42
C PHE A 122 8.65 17.52 -15.90
N THR A 123 9.69 17.71 -16.72
CA THR A 123 9.65 17.36 -18.15
C THR A 123 9.49 15.84 -18.31
N TYR A 124 9.10 15.40 -19.49
CA TYR A 124 8.86 13.99 -19.77
C TYR A 124 10.08 13.11 -19.42
N GLU A 125 11.29 13.60 -19.73
CA GLU A 125 12.55 12.91 -19.48
C GLU A 125 12.89 12.80 -17.97
N GLU A 126 12.47 13.80 -17.18
CA GLU A 126 12.74 13.86 -15.74
C GLU A 126 11.68 13.12 -14.89
N ARG A 127 10.45 12.92 -15.42
CA ARG A 127 9.30 12.36 -14.68
C ARG A 127 9.60 10.98 -14.09
N GLY A 128 10.23 10.11 -14.87
CA GLY A 128 10.56 8.75 -14.41
C GLY A 128 11.41 8.75 -13.14
N LYS A 129 12.46 9.59 -13.12
CA LYS A 129 13.32 9.75 -11.95
C LYS A 129 12.60 10.38 -10.76
N ALA A 130 11.76 11.39 -11.00
CA ALA A 130 10.98 12.06 -9.96
C ALA A 130 9.95 11.11 -9.33
N MET A 131 9.21 10.35 -10.14
CA MET A 131 8.26 9.34 -9.68
C MET A 131 8.98 8.23 -8.88
N GLY A 132 10.13 7.75 -9.36
CA GLY A 132 10.94 6.77 -8.66
C GLY A 132 11.37 7.25 -7.27
N SER A 133 11.77 8.53 -7.15
CA SER A 133 12.13 9.13 -5.86
C SER A 133 10.98 9.17 -4.87
N VAL A 134 9.75 9.44 -5.32
CA VAL A 134 8.56 9.44 -4.44
C VAL A 134 8.10 8.02 -4.13
N MET A 135 8.20 7.10 -5.09
CA MET A 135 7.88 5.69 -4.87
C MET A 135 8.85 5.00 -3.91
N SER A 136 10.11 5.47 -3.80
CA SER A 136 11.06 4.94 -2.80
C SER A 136 10.61 5.17 -1.35
N ALA A 137 9.69 6.11 -1.11
CA ALA A 137 9.06 6.33 0.18
C ALA A 137 8.38 5.05 0.72
N PHE A 138 7.82 4.21 -0.17
CA PHE A 138 7.22 2.94 0.23
C PHE A 138 8.29 1.97 0.80
N ALA A 139 9.43 1.85 0.13
CA ALA A 139 10.53 1.01 0.59
C ALA A 139 11.10 1.51 1.92
N ILE A 140 11.26 2.82 2.07
CA ILE A 140 11.75 3.43 3.31
C ILE A 140 10.73 3.24 4.45
N ALA A 141 9.43 3.43 4.18
CA ALA A 141 8.38 3.23 5.16
C ALA A 141 8.32 1.78 5.64
N SER A 142 8.41 0.81 4.73
CA SER A 142 8.39 -0.61 5.10
C SER A 142 9.66 -1.05 5.84
N THR A 143 10.84 -0.54 5.43
CA THR A 143 12.14 -0.99 5.97
C THR A 143 12.49 -0.33 7.29
N LEU A 144 12.28 0.97 7.40
CA LEU A 144 12.67 1.76 8.58
C LEU A 144 11.45 2.26 9.36
N GLY A 145 10.41 2.69 8.65
CA GLY A 145 9.25 3.31 9.27
C GLY A 145 8.44 2.34 10.13
N VAL A 146 8.09 1.17 9.62
CA VAL A 146 7.31 0.18 10.37
C VAL A 146 8.06 -0.36 11.59
N PRO A 147 9.34 -0.79 11.50
CA PRO A 147 10.09 -1.21 12.68
C PRO A 147 10.24 -0.11 13.72
N PHE A 148 10.51 1.13 13.29
CA PHE A 148 10.58 2.28 14.18
C PHE A 148 9.24 2.55 14.88
N ALA A 149 8.14 2.50 14.13
CA ALA A 149 6.79 2.66 14.69
C ALA A 149 6.45 1.58 15.72
N LEU A 150 6.81 0.32 15.45
CA LEU A 150 6.63 -0.76 16.40
C LEU A 150 7.53 -0.62 17.62
N TYR A 151 8.75 -0.11 17.45
CA TYR A 151 9.65 0.20 18.57
C TYR A 151 9.02 1.24 19.52
N ILE A 152 8.51 2.36 18.99
CA ILE A 152 7.85 3.38 19.79
C ILE A 152 6.51 2.89 20.38
N ALA A 153 5.78 2.03 19.66
CA ALA A 153 4.57 1.39 20.19
C ALA A 153 4.90 0.51 21.41
N ASN A 154 6.01 -0.22 21.35
CA ASN A 154 6.47 -1.07 22.46
C ASN A 154 7.02 -0.25 23.65
N ALA A 155 7.76 0.84 23.37
CA ALA A 155 8.38 1.69 24.39
C ALA A 155 7.37 2.56 25.13
N PHE A 156 6.33 3.05 24.48
CA PHE A 156 5.34 3.97 25.03
C PHE A 156 3.92 3.39 25.03
N SER A 157 3.28 3.37 23.86
CA SER A 157 1.94 2.81 23.66
C SER A 157 1.61 2.71 22.17
N TRP A 158 0.55 1.96 21.82
CA TRP A 158 0.05 1.87 20.44
C TRP A 158 -0.42 3.22 19.87
N HIS A 159 -0.70 4.23 20.69
CA HIS A 159 -1.05 5.59 20.27
C HIS A 159 0.16 6.33 19.67
N ALA A 160 1.36 6.09 20.22
CA ALA A 160 2.57 6.83 19.90
C ALA A 160 2.96 6.84 18.41
N PRO A 161 2.87 5.75 17.65
CA PRO A 161 3.12 5.75 16.21
C PRO A 161 2.23 6.72 15.43
N PHE A 162 0.94 6.76 15.73
CA PHE A 162 0.00 7.68 15.06
C PHE A 162 0.28 9.13 15.43
N LEU A 163 0.54 9.42 16.69
CA LEU A 163 0.93 10.75 17.15
C LEU A 163 2.24 11.21 16.50
N PHE A 164 3.23 10.32 16.40
CA PHE A 164 4.49 10.60 15.71
C PHE A 164 4.26 11.01 14.25
N VAL A 165 3.48 10.22 13.48
CA VAL A 165 3.16 10.52 12.08
C VAL A 165 2.39 11.84 11.96
N ALA A 166 1.41 12.08 12.84
CA ALA A 166 0.62 13.30 12.84
C ALA A 166 1.50 14.54 13.10
N PHE A 167 2.33 14.52 14.14
CA PHE A 167 3.20 15.66 14.48
C PHE A 167 4.31 15.87 13.45
N ALA A 168 4.92 14.79 12.93
CA ALA A 168 5.90 14.90 11.84
C ALA A 168 5.27 15.51 10.58
N GLY A 169 4.05 15.09 10.24
CA GLY A 169 3.30 15.65 9.12
C GLY A 169 2.88 17.11 9.35
N MET A 170 2.45 17.46 10.57
CA MET A 170 2.13 18.86 10.92
C MET A 170 3.35 19.76 10.84
N ALA A 171 4.53 19.29 11.26
CA ALA A 171 5.79 20.02 11.09
C ALA A 171 6.16 20.20 9.60
N LEU A 172 5.81 19.25 8.74
CA LEU A 172 6.02 19.34 7.29
C LEU A 172 5.05 20.33 6.62
N TYR A 173 3.83 20.48 7.14
CA TYR A 173 2.74 21.21 6.50
C TYR A 173 3.07 22.68 6.13
N PRO A 174 3.72 23.51 6.98
CA PRO A 174 4.15 24.86 6.62
C PRO A 174 5.11 24.90 5.43
N PHE A 175 5.99 23.91 5.31
CA PHE A 175 6.92 23.81 4.18
C PHE A 175 6.17 23.49 2.87
N LEU A 176 5.15 22.63 2.93
CA LEU A 176 4.27 22.37 1.78
C LEU A 176 3.53 23.63 1.34
N LEU A 177 2.99 24.41 2.29
CA LEU A 177 2.35 25.70 2.03
C LEU A 177 3.29 26.67 1.30
N LYS A 178 4.55 26.76 1.75
CA LYS A 178 5.53 27.71 1.25
C LYS A 178 6.13 27.33 -0.10
N TYR A 179 6.48 26.05 -0.29
CA TYR A 179 7.32 25.62 -1.40
C TYR A 179 6.56 24.99 -2.57
N ILE A 180 5.36 24.42 -2.36
CA ILE A 180 4.56 23.91 -3.47
C ILE A 180 3.92 25.10 -4.21
N PRO A 181 4.18 25.26 -5.54
CA PRO A 181 3.57 26.33 -6.30
C PRO A 181 2.09 26.07 -6.55
N THR A 182 1.32 27.12 -6.82
CA THR A 182 -0.04 27.02 -7.36
C THR A 182 0.02 26.48 -8.78
N MET A 183 -0.89 25.55 -9.11
CA MET A 183 -0.93 24.84 -10.39
C MET A 183 -2.35 24.84 -10.95
N THR A 184 -2.61 25.75 -11.85
CA THR A 184 -3.94 25.97 -12.47
C THR A 184 -3.91 25.88 -14.00
N ALA A 185 -2.74 25.59 -14.62
CA ALA A 185 -2.59 25.52 -16.07
C ALA A 185 -3.57 24.49 -16.68
N HIS A 186 -3.66 23.28 -16.08
CA HIS A 186 -4.56 22.22 -16.50
C HIS A 186 -6.06 22.61 -16.47
N ILE A 187 -6.45 23.64 -15.69
CA ILE A 187 -7.83 24.13 -15.64
C ILE A 187 -8.18 24.92 -16.90
N ARG A 188 -7.19 25.63 -17.46
CA ARG A 188 -7.35 26.48 -18.67
C ARG A 188 -7.35 25.64 -19.95
N ASP A 189 -6.57 24.57 -19.98
CA ASP A 189 -6.38 23.70 -21.16
C ASP A 189 -7.45 22.61 -21.28
N ARG A 190 -8.55 22.71 -20.57
CA ARG A 190 -9.61 21.70 -20.53
C ARG A 190 -10.28 21.59 -21.91
N SER A 191 -9.85 20.60 -22.70
CA SER A 191 -10.62 20.11 -23.83
C SER A 191 -11.95 19.58 -23.27
N GLY A 192 -13.09 19.93 -23.85
CA GLY A 192 -14.46 19.71 -23.37
C GLY A 192 -14.91 18.27 -23.08
N GLN A 193 -13.98 17.40 -22.72
CA GLN A 193 -14.25 16.01 -22.34
C GLN A 193 -14.79 15.96 -20.91
N GLY A 194 -15.98 15.38 -20.75
CA GLY A 194 -16.65 15.25 -19.46
C GLY A 194 -15.84 14.39 -18.46
N PRO A 195 -16.06 14.56 -17.15
CA PRO A 195 -15.30 13.87 -16.11
C PRO A 195 -15.42 12.34 -16.17
N PHE A 196 -16.47 11.81 -16.79
CA PHE A 196 -16.68 10.36 -16.97
C PHE A 196 -15.95 9.78 -18.18
N HIS A 197 -15.42 10.61 -19.08
CA HIS A 197 -14.82 10.14 -20.33
C HIS A 197 -13.62 9.21 -20.10
N ALA A 198 -12.73 9.56 -19.16
CA ALA A 198 -11.59 8.70 -18.81
C ALA A 198 -12.02 7.35 -18.24
N LEU A 199 -13.05 7.34 -17.39
CA LEU A 199 -13.60 6.10 -16.83
C LEU A 199 -14.27 5.25 -17.94
N GLN A 200 -15.07 5.88 -18.81
CA GLN A 200 -15.71 5.20 -19.92
C GLN A 200 -14.67 4.55 -20.85
N GLN A 201 -13.59 5.26 -21.18
CA GLN A 201 -12.49 4.70 -21.98
C GLN A 201 -11.84 3.49 -21.31
N VAL A 202 -11.56 3.55 -20.00
CA VAL A 202 -10.97 2.43 -19.26
C VAL A 202 -11.94 1.25 -19.20
N VAL A 203 -13.24 1.49 -18.96
CA VAL A 203 -14.25 0.44 -18.86
C VAL A 203 -14.62 -0.13 -20.24
N ALA A 204 -14.51 0.64 -21.32
CA ALA A 204 -14.82 0.17 -22.67
C ALA A 204 -13.81 -0.89 -23.18
N VAL A 205 -12.54 -0.83 -22.74
CA VAL A 205 -11.49 -1.72 -23.23
C VAL A 205 -11.37 -2.96 -22.33
N PRO A 206 -11.74 -4.18 -22.82
CA PRO A 206 -11.72 -5.40 -22.02
C PRO A 206 -10.35 -5.70 -21.38
N ARG A 207 -9.26 -5.42 -22.09
CA ARG A 207 -7.90 -5.63 -21.61
C ARG A 207 -7.57 -4.74 -20.41
N GLN A 208 -8.05 -3.50 -20.37
CA GLN A 208 -7.85 -2.57 -19.27
C GLN A 208 -8.65 -3.00 -18.01
N ARG A 209 -9.90 -3.45 -18.20
CA ARG A 209 -10.72 -4.01 -17.09
C ARG A 209 -10.06 -5.23 -16.46
N LEU A 210 -9.57 -6.14 -17.29
CA LEU A 210 -8.89 -7.34 -16.81
C LEU A 210 -7.55 -7.01 -16.11
N ALA A 211 -6.83 -5.97 -16.55
CA ALA A 211 -5.62 -5.51 -15.88
C ALA A 211 -5.92 -4.89 -14.51
N LEU A 212 -7.03 -4.15 -14.37
CA LEU A 212 -7.49 -3.65 -13.06
C LEU A 212 -7.92 -4.79 -12.15
N LEU A 213 -8.68 -5.78 -12.66
CA LEU A 213 -9.04 -6.97 -11.89
C LEU A 213 -7.81 -7.76 -11.44
N PHE A 214 -6.84 -7.96 -12.32
CA PHE A 214 -5.56 -8.58 -12.00
C PHE A 214 -4.84 -7.82 -10.87
N SER A 215 -4.80 -6.50 -10.95
CA SER A 215 -4.18 -5.65 -9.92
C SER A 215 -4.90 -5.77 -8.58
N MET A 216 -6.23 -5.76 -8.57
CA MET A 216 -7.05 -5.96 -7.37
C MET A 216 -6.77 -7.31 -6.72
N LEU A 217 -6.82 -8.40 -7.49
CA LEU A 217 -6.58 -9.75 -7.00
C LEU A 217 -5.15 -9.91 -6.46
N MET A 218 -4.15 -9.31 -7.14
CA MET A 218 -2.77 -9.36 -6.70
C MET A 218 -2.59 -8.69 -5.32
N PHE A 219 -3.20 -7.53 -5.10
CA PHE A 219 -3.18 -6.85 -3.80
C PHE A 219 -4.00 -7.62 -2.76
N MET A 220 -5.17 -8.14 -3.13
CA MET A 220 -5.98 -8.96 -2.25
C MET A 220 -5.21 -10.20 -1.78
N GLY A 221 -4.58 -10.95 -2.68
CA GLY A 221 -3.79 -12.14 -2.35
C GLY A 221 -2.55 -11.84 -1.49
N HIS A 222 -1.97 -10.64 -1.64
CA HIS A 222 -0.83 -10.22 -0.83
C HIS A 222 -1.24 -9.77 0.58
N PHE A 223 -2.25 -8.91 0.68
CA PHE A 223 -2.63 -8.26 1.93
C PHE A 223 -3.52 -9.11 2.85
N ILE A 224 -4.05 -10.25 2.39
CA ILE A 224 -4.93 -11.08 3.21
C ILE A 224 -4.23 -11.70 4.42
N ILE A 225 -2.92 -11.97 4.33
CA ILE A 225 -2.13 -12.58 5.42
C ILE A 225 -1.44 -11.55 6.33
N ILE A 226 -1.15 -10.35 5.81
CA ILE A 226 -0.28 -9.36 6.48
C ILE A 226 -0.83 -8.88 7.83
N PRO A 227 -2.13 -8.54 7.99
CA PRO A 227 -2.65 -8.01 9.25
C PRO A 227 -2.49 -8.95 10.44
N PHE A 228 -2.40 -10.26 10.17
CA PHE A 228 -2.32 -11.29 11.21
C PHE A 228 -0.92 -11.87 11.42
N ILE A 229 0.11 -11.40 10.68
CA ILE A 229 1.49 -11.88 10.87
C ILE A 229 1.96 -11.68 12.32
N ASN A 230 1.89 -10.45 12.85
CA ASN A 230 2.34 -10.16 14.22
C ASN A 230 1.52 -10.90 15.28
N PRO A 231 0.18 -10.83 15.28
CA PRO A 231 -0.63 -11.60 16.21
C PRO A 231 -0.32 -13.09 16.17
N PHE A 232 -0.16 -13.68 14.97
CA PHE A 232 0.19 -15.09 14.83
C PHE A 232 1.58 -15.42 15.38
N MET A 233 2.58 -14.59 15.09
CA MET A 233 3.95 -14.81 15.58
C MET A 233 4.03 -14.66 17.09
N GLU A 234 3.36 -13.71 17.69
CA GLU A 234 3.40 -13.49 19.13
C GLU A 234 2.49 -14.45 19.90
N PHE A 235 1.21 -14.53 19.54
CA PHE A 235 0.23 -15.29 20.31
C PHE A 235 0.31 -16.81 20.08
N ASN A 236 0.65 -17.24 18.85
CA ASN A 236 0.69 -18.66 18.52
C ASN A 236 2.10 -19.24 18.61
N LYS A 237 3.14 -18.48 18.27
CA LYS A 237 4.52 -18.96 18.20
C LYS A 237 5.40 -18.52 19.37
N GLY A 238 4.91 -17.58 20.19
CA GLY A 238 5.60 -17.12 21.39
C GLY A 238 6.81 -16.22 21.16
N TYR A 239 6.95 -15.63 19.94
CA TYR A 239 8.00 -14.64 19.71
C TYR A 239 7.68 -13.34 20.44
N SER A 240 8.72 -12.65 20.91
CA SER A 240 8.56 -11.43 21.69
C SER A 240 8.19 -10.21 20.82
N LYS A 241 7.57 -9.21 21.45
CA LYS A 241 7.29 -7.88 20.82
C LYS A 241 8.55 -7.14 20.36
N VAL A 242 9.74 -7.54 20.80
CA VAL A 242 11.03 -7.00 20.35
C VAL A 242 11.50 -7.72 19.08
N GLN A 243 11.17 -9.00 18.95
CA GLN A 243 11.57 -9.81 17.79
C GLN A 243 10.70 -9.53 16.56
N THR A 244 9.39 -9.38 16.70
CA THR A 244 8.47 -9.26 15.55
C THR A 244 8.76 -8.03 14.65
N PRO A 245 9.20 -6.87 15.14
CA PRO A 245 9.63 -5.76 14.27
C PRO A 245 10.82 -6.10 13.36
N MET A 246 11.69 -7.03 13.77
CA MET A 246 12.83 -7.48 12.96
C MET A 246 12.41 -8.15 11.65
N ILE A 247 11.21 -8.75 11.61
CA ILE A 247 10.63 -9.34 10.40
C ILE A 247 10.47 -8.27 9.31
N TYR A 248 9.96 -7.09 9.69
CA TYR A 248 9.77 -5.97 8.76
C TYR A 248 11.08 -5.27 8.43
N LEU A 249 11.99 -5.15 9.41
CA LEU A 249 13.31 -4.53 9.18
C LEU A 249 14.12 -5.34 8.16
N VAL A 250 14.31 -6.63 8.43
CA VAL A 250 15.11 -7.50 7.56
C VAL A 250 14.40 -7.75 6.23
N GLY A 251 13.08 -8.01 6.27
CA GLY A 251 12.26 -8.17 5.07
C GLY A 251 12.22 -6.92 4.20
N GLY A 252 12.04 -5.74 4.80
CA GLY A 252 12.04 -4.45 4.11
C GLY A 252 13.40 -4.13 3.46
N PHE A 253 14.50 -4.35 4.19
CA PHE A 253 15.86 -4.18 3.65
C PHE A 253 16.12 -5.13 2.48
N SER A 254 15.73 -6.39 2.62
CA SER A 254 15.80 -7.38 1.55
C SER A 254 14.98 -6.96 0.32
N SER A 255 13.77 -6.41 0.54
CA SER A 255 12.93 -5.85 -0.52
C SER A 255 13.58 -4.68 -1.26
N PHE A 256 14.21 -3.77 -0.53
CA PHE A 256 14.90 -2.62 -1.13
C PHE A 256 16.03 -3.06 -2.08
N ILE A 257 16.84 -4.03 -1.69
CA ILE A 257 17.87 -4.62 -2.55
C ILE A 257 17.24 -5.35 -3.73
N ALA A 258 16.22 -6.19 -3.45
CA ALA A 258 15.53 -7.00 -4.45
C ALA A 258 14.85 -6.16 -5.53
N ALA A 259 14.26 -5.01 -5.19
CA ALA A 259 13.60 -4.14 -6.16
C ALA A 259 14.55 -3.70 -7.29
N ASN A 260 15.79 -3.34 -6.95
CA ASN A 260 16.80 -2.94 -7.93
C ASN A 260 17.32 -4.12 -8.75
N ILE A 261 17.59 -5.26 -8.11
CA ILE A 261 18.15 -6.43 -8.78
C ILE A 261 17.09 -7.07 -9.69
N LEU A 262 15.90 -7.35 -9.16
CA LEU A 262 14.82 -8.02 -9.91
C LEU A 262 14.22 -7.10 -10.97
N GLY A 263 14.21 -5.78 -10.75
CA GLY A 263 13.85 -4.81 -11.77
C GLY A 263 14.75 -4.93 -13.00
N ARG A 264 16.07 -4.79 -12.81
CA ARG A 264 17.07 -4.93 -13.90
C ARG A 264 17.07 -6.33 -14.55
N PHE A 265 16.86 -7.36 -13.74
CA PHE A 265 16.78 -8.73 -14.24
C PHE A 265 15.54 -8.93 -15.13
N SER A 266 14.40 -8.34 -14.72
CA SER A 266 13.16 -8.40 -15.52
C SER A 266 13.24 -7.60 -16.82
N ASP A 267 14.07 -6.54 -16.88
CA ASP A 267 14.30 -5.81 -18.11
C ASP A 267 15.06 -6.66 -19.15
N LYS A 268 15.93 -7.57 -18.68
CA LYS A 268 16.73 -8.46 -19.56
C LYS A 268 16.01 -9.75 -19.94
N ARG A 269 15.24 -10.33 -19.04
CA ARG A 269 14.62 -11.67 -19.19
C ARG A 269 13.13 -11.64 -19.51
N GLY A 270 12.55 -10.43 -19.55
CA GLY A 270 11.11 -10.22 -19.70
C GLY A 270 10.39 -10.13 -18.35
N LYS A 271 9.36 -9.28 -18.30
CA LYS A 271 8.62 -8.99 -17.05
C LYS A 271 7.69 -10.15 -16.66
N LEU A 272 7.03 -10.76 -17.63
CA LEU A 272 6.09 -11.86 -17.39
C LEU A 272 6.78 -13.13 -16.83
N PRO A 273 7.89 -13.63 -17.37
CA PRO A 273 8.59 -14.78 -16.80
C PRO A 273 9.06 -14.52 -15.35
N VAL A 274 9.63 -13.36 -15.06
CA VAL A 274 10.08 -13.00 -13.72
C VAL A 274 8.90 -12.90 -12.75
N PHE A 275 7.78 -12.29 -13.18
CA PHE A 275 6.54 -12.26 -12.41
C PHE A 275 6.06 -13.68 -12.05
N MET A 276 6.00 -14.57 -13.03
CA MET A 276 5.51 -15.95 -12.83
C MET A 276 6.40 -16.72 -11.85
N VAL A 277 7.73 -16.65 -12.03
CA VAL A 277 8.69 -17.35 -11.13
C VAL A 277 8.59 -16.80 -9.71
N CYS A 278 8.62 -15.47 -9.54
CA CYS A 278 8.48 -14.85 -8.22
C CYS A 278 7.17 -15.21 -7.55
N THR A 279 6.06 -15.25 -8.31
CA THR A 279 4.75 -15.59 -7.75
C THR A 279 4.71 -17.06 -7.37
N LEU A 280 5.09 -18.00 -8.23
CA LEU A 280 5.03 -19.43 -7.96
C LEU A 280 5.92 -19.82 -6.76
N LEU A 281 7.14 -19.29 -6.68
CA LEU A 281 8.01 -19.52 -5.52
C LEU A 281 7.43 -18.92 -4.23
N SER A 282 6.75 -17.76 -4.33
CA SER A 282 6.11 -17.15 -3.17
C SER A 282 4.95 -17.98 -2.60
N LEU A 283 4.27 -18.82 -3.43
CA LEU A 283 3.22 -19.71 -2.93
C LEU A 283 3.77 -20.72 -1.91
N GLY A 284 4.93 -21.31 -2.19
CA GLY A 284 5.60 -22.22 -1.25
C GLY A 284 5.96 -21.54 0.06
N LEU A 285 6.46 -20.29 0.01
CA LEU A 285 6.77 -19.53 1.23
C LEU A 285 5.51 -19.12 2.00
N ILE A 286 4.41 -18.78 1.32
CA ILE A 286 3.12 -18.49 1.97
C ILE A 286 2.64 -19.74 2.72
N LEU A 287 2.71 -20.91 2.09
CA LEU A 287 2.35 -22.16 2.73
C LEU A 287 3.19 -22.40 3.99
N LEU A 288 4.51 -22.22 3.90
CA LEU A 288 5.41 -22.34 5.04
C LEU A 288 5.08 -21.33 6.14
N ILE A 289 4.97 -20.05 5.84
CA ILE A 289 4.74 -18.98 6.82
C ILE A 289 3.41 -19.17 7.56
N THR A 290 2.36 -19.61 6.87
CA THR A 290 1.03 -19.72 7.48
C THR A 290 0.81 -21.05 8.22
N ASN A 291 1.67 -22.06 8.01
CA ASN A 291 1.65 -23.37 8.69
C ASN A 291 2.90 -23.63 9.54
N LEU A 292 3.70 -22.60 9.83
CA LEU A 292 4.99 -22.73 10.50
C LEU A 292 4.90 -23.50 11.83
N PRO A 293 5.77 -24.51 12.07
CA PRO A 293 6.12 -24.94 13.42
C PRO A 293 6.97 -23.86 14.12
N VAL A 294 7.23 -24.05 15.40
CA VAL A 294 8.12 -23.16 16.15
C VAL A 294 9.57 -23.46 15.75
N PHE A 295 10.23 -22.50 15.13
CA PHE A 295 11.65 -22.58 14.75
C PHE A 295 12.47 -21.54 15.51
N HIS A 296 13.79 -21.67 15.44
CA HIS A 296 14.66 -20.59 15.86
C HIS A 296 14.40 -19.32 15.05
N PHE A 297 14.37 -18.16 15.71
CA PHE A 297 13.91 -16.91 15.09
C PHE A 297 14.69 -16.50 13.81
N ALA A 298 15.99 -16.85 13.74
CA ALA A 298 16.80 -16.59 12.54
C ALA A 298 16.27 -17.33 11.29
N ILE A 299 15.71 -18.53 11.44
CA ILE A 299 15.09 -19.29 10.33
C ILE A 299 13.81 -18.59 9.88
N ILE A 300 13.03 -18.10 10.83
CA ILE A 300 11.82 -17.31 10.54
C ILE A 300 12.16 -16.05 9.74
N LEU A 301 13.20 -15.32 10.16
CA LEU A 301 13.68 -14.14 9.43
C LEU A 301 14.08 -14.48 7.99
N SER A 302 14.71 -15.64 7.76
CA SER A 302 15.09 -16.09 6.42
C SER A 302 13.87 -16.35 5.53
N PHE A 303 12.82 -17.00 6.06
CA PHE A 303 11.59 -17.26 5.31
C PHE A 303 10.85 -15.97 4.97
N PHE A 304 10.71 -15.05 5.93
CA PHE A 304 10.10 -13.77 5.68
C PHE A 304 10.93 -12.92 4.68
N SER A 305 12.26 -12.90 4.82
CA SER A 305 13.12 -12.18 3.87
C SER A 305 12.95 -12.70 2.45
N ALA A 306 12.96 -14.01 2.25
CA ALA A 306 12.72 -14.63 0.96
C ALA A 306 11.33 -14.29 0.41
N TRP A 307 10.29 -14.33 1.25
CA TRP A 307 8.93 -13.94 0.86
C TRP A 307 8.83 -12.45 0.47
N PHE A 308 9.48 -11.56 1.21
CA PHE A 308 9.52 -10.13 0.89
C PHE A 308 10.26 -9.88 -0.44
N ILE A 309 11.39 -10.57 -0.70
CA ILE A 309 12.13 -10.50 -1.98
C ILE A 309 11.23 -10.90 -3.15
N LEU A 310 10.58 -12.05 -3.06
CA LEU A 310 9.71 -12.56 -4.13
C LEU A 310 8.46 -11.69 -4.33
N SER A 311 7.86 -11.22 -3.24
CA SER A 311 6.73 -10.29 -3.30
C SER A 311 7.09 -8.98 -3.97
N THR A 312 8.30 -8.47 -3.73
CA THR A 312 8.80 -7.26 -4.36
C THR A 312 9.03 -7.47 -5.85
N GLY A 313 9.67 -8.57 -6.26
CA GLY A 313 9.86 -8.92 -7.66
C GLY A 313 8.54 -9.04 -8.42
N ARG A 314 7.56 -9.72 -7.82
CA ARG A 314 6.20 -9.82 -8.32
C ARG A 314 5.55 -8.44 -8.50
N ASN A 315 5.64 -7.57 -7.50
CA ASN A 315 5.00 -6.25 -7.53
C ASN A 315 5.63 -5.33 -8.58
N VAL A 316 6.98 -5.25 -8.64
CA VAL A 316 7.69 -4.41 -9.61
C VAL A 316 7.35 -4.82 -11.05
N THR A 317 7.39 -6.11 -11.34
CA THR A 317 7.09 -6.63 -12.69
C THR A 317 5.61 -6.47 -13.06
N ALA A 318 4.69 -6.70 -12.11
CA ALA A 318 3.26 -6.50 -12.31
C ALA A 318 2.92 -5.03 -12.61
N GLN A 319 3.45 -4.07 -11.84
CA GLN A 319 3.22 -2.64 -12.07
C GLN A 319 3.74 -2.19 -13.44
N ALA A 320 4.90 -2.70 -13.86
CA ALA A 320 5.45 -2.42 -15.19
C ALA A 320 4.53 -2.97 -16.31
N MET A 321 4.03 -4.20 -16.18
CA MET A 321 3.11 -4.81 -17.16
C MET A 321 1.76 -4.06 -17.19
N ILE A 322 1.19 -3.73 -16.03
CA ILE A 322 -0.08 -2.99 -15.92
C ILE A 322 0.04 -1.61 -16.60
N SER A 323 1.14 -0.89 -16.38
CA SER A 323 1.35 0.43 -16.97
C SER A 323 1.46 0.40 -18.50
N ASN A 324 1.80 -0.74 -19.09
CA ASN A 324 1.91 -0.92 -20.55
C ASN A 324 0.60 -1.36 -21.24
N VAL A 325 -0.49 -1.56 -20.47
CA VAL A 325 -1.81 -1.90 -21.05
C VAL A 325 -2.46 -0.69 -21.75
N VAL A 326 -2.03 0.52 -21.40
CA VAL A 326 -2.58 1.77 -21.93
C VAL A 326 -1.53 2.60 -22.67
N PRO A 327 -1.94 3.41 -23.66
CA PRO A 327 -1.07 4.41 -24.29
C PRO A 327 -0.48 5.37 -23.27
N GLN A 328 0.69 5.93 -23.57
CA GLN A 328 1.38 6.85 -22.66
C GLN A 328 0.53 8.06 -22.24
N THR A 329 -0.31 8.57 -23.14
CA THR A 329 -1.21 9.71 -22.91
C THR A 329 -2.29 9.41 -21.84
N GLN A 330 -2.71 8.16 -21.69
CA GLN A 330 -3.77 7.74 -20.75
C GLN A 330 -3.21 7.12 -19.47
N ARG A 331 -1.89 6.92 -19.41
CA ARG A 331 -1.23 6.17 -18.32
C ARG A 331 -1.47 6.78 -16.94
N GLY A 332 -1.46 8.11 -16.83
CA GLY A 332 -1.70 8.81 -15.57
C GLY A 332 -3.10 8.53 -14.99
N SER A 333 -4.14 8.75 -15.78
CA SER A 333 -5.53 8.48 -15.36
C SER A 333 -5.77 7.02 -15.03
N PHE A 334 -5.26 6.11 -15.86
CA PHE A 334 -5.36 4.67 -15.63
C PHE A 334 -4.67 4.23 -14.33
N MET A 335 -3.47 4.75 -14.04
CA MET A 335 -2.75 4.43 -12.81
C MET A 335 -3.44 4.99 -11.56
N SER A 336 -4.17 6.11 -11.66
CA SER A 336 -5.02 6.62 -10.58
C SER A 336 -6.18 5.65 -10.27
N PHE A 337 -6.89 5.18 -11.30
CA PHE A 337 -7.92 4.13 -11.13
C PHE A 337 -7.32 2.83 -10.58
N ASN A 338 -6.14 2.44 -11.09
CA ASN A 338 -5.43 1.25 -10.61
C ASN A 338 -5.11 1.35 -9.11
N SER A 339 -4.68 2.52 -8.63
CA SER A 339 -4.42 2.74 -7.19
C SER A 339 -5.70 2.57 -6.36
N SER A 340 -6.83 3.13 -6.79
CA SER A 340 -8.12 2.96 -6.10
C SER A 340 -8.57 1.49 -6.06
N VAL A 341 -8.38 0.78 -7.18
CA VAL A 341 -8.71 -0.65 -7.28
C VAL A 341 -7.78 -1.52 -6.40
N GLN A 342 -6.51 -1.16 -6.25
CA GLN A 342 -5.59 -1.80 -5.31
C GLN A 342 -6.03 -1.62 -3.86
N GLN A 343 -6.49 -0.42 -3.51
CA GLN A 343 -7.05 -0.15 -2.18
C GLN A 343 -8.33 -0.97 -1.92
N LEU A 344 -9.20 -1.13 -2.92
CA LEU A 344 -10.35 -2.04 -2.84
C LEU A 344 -9.91 -3.48 -2.61
N GLY A 345 -8.91 -3.97 -3.35
CA GLY A 345 -8.34 -5.30 -3.15
C GLY A 345 -7.81 -5.52 -1.74
N THR A 346 -7.10 -4.52 -1.19
CA THR A 346 -6.60 -4.55 0.19
C THR A 346 -7.73 -4.53 1.22
N SER A 347 -8.80 -3.78 0.96
CA SER A 347 -9.97 -3.73 1.83
C SER A 347 -10.71 -5.07 1.86
N PHE A 348 -10.97 -5.66 0.70
CA PHE A 348 -11.58 -7.01 0.61
C PHE A 348 -10.71 -8.07 1.27
N ALA A 349 -9.38 -7.99 1.09
CA ALA A 349 -8.44 -8.86 1.79
C ALA A 349 -8.61 -8.78 3.31
N SER A 350 -8.71 -7.57 3.86
CA SER A 350 -8.89 -7.36 5.29
C SER A 350 -10.23 -7.92 5.78
N PHE A 351 -11.34 -7.61 5.10
CA PHE A 351 -12.67 -8.08 5.50
C PHE A 351 -12.80 -9.60 5.42
N ILE A 352 -12.35 -10.21 4.32
CA ILE A 352 -12.36 -11.67 4.14
C ILE A 352 -11.43 -12.33 5.17
N GLY A 353 -10.23 -11.77 5.37
CA GLY A 353 -9.29 -12.27 6.37
C GLY A 353 -9.87 -12.27 7.77
N GLY A 354 -10.51 -11.16 8.17
CA GLY A 354 -11.18 -11.05 9.47
C GLY A 354 -12.38 -11.98 9.63
N ALA A 355 -13.11 -12.28 8.55
CA ALA A 355 -14.23 -13.22 8.59
C ALA A 355 -13.79 -14.69 8.75
N ILE A 356 -12.58 -15.04 8.27
CA ILE A 356 -12.04 -16.41 8.34
C ILE A 356 -11.32 -16.66 9.67
N VAL A 357 -10.52 -15.68 10.13
CA VAL A 357 -9.68 -15.80 11.32
C VAL A 357 -10.53 -15.66 12.58
N MET A 358 -10.26 -16.50 13.56
CA MET A 358 -10.87 -16.47 14.88
C MET A 358 -9.78 -16.36 15.95
N ALA A 359 -10.10 -15.83 17.12
CA ALA A 359 -9.29 -15.94 18.32
C ALA A 359 -9.94 -16.95 19.26
N ASP A 360 -9.13 -17.83 19.85
CA ASP A 360 -9.59 -18.70 20.93
C ASP A 360 -9.63 -17.96 22.28
N ALA A 361 -10.06 -18.65 23.34
CA ALA A 361 -10.14 -18.08 24.69
C ALA A 361 -8.78 -17.63 25.25
N SER A 362 -7.67 -18.14 24.72
CA SER A 362 -6.29 -17.74 25.08
C SER A 362 -5.75 -16.61 24.20
N GLY A 363 -6.53 -16.09 23.24
CA GLY A 363 -6.14 -15.06 22.29
C GLY A 363 -5.34 -15.57 21.09
N ARG A 364 -5.12 -16.90 20.96
CA ARG A 364 -4.40 -17.47 19.83
C ARG A 364 -5.22 -17.36 18.55
N ILE A 365 -4.54 -17.05 17.46
CA ILE A 365 -5.13 -16.91 16.13
C ILE A 365 -5.39 -18.29 15.53
N GLN A 366 -6.66 -18.61 15.32
CA GLN A 366 -7.11 -19.84 14.66
C GLN A 366 -7.35 -19.60 13.17
N ARG A 367 -7.22 -20.65 12.35
CA ARG A 367 -7.48 -20.64 10.90
C ARG A 367 -6.59 -19.69 10.08
N TYR A 368 -5.43 -19.28 10.60
CA TYR A 368 -4.49 -18.46 9.84
C TYR A 368 -3.97 -19.17 8.58
N ASN A 369 -3.84 -20.50 8.62
CA ASN A 369 -3.49 -21.33 7.47
C ASN A 369 -4.51 -21.22 6.31
N TRP A 370 -5.80 -21.04 6.61
CA TRP A 370 -6.82 -20.82 5.57
C TRP A 370 -6.60 -19.53 4.80
N LEU A 371 -6.07 -18.48 5.45
CA LEU A 371 -5.67 -17.26 4.74
C LEU A 371 -4.52 -17.53 3.78
N GLY A 372 -3.57 -18.37 4.20
CA GLY A 372 -2.47 -18.84 3.33
C GLY A 372 -3.01 -19.56 2.09
N TYR A 373 -3.91 -20.51 2.27
CA TYR A 373 -4.49 -21.27 1.15
C TYR A 373 -5.28 -20.37 0.20
N LEU A 374 -6.09 -19.45 0.74
CA LEU A 374 -6.83 -18.49 -0.08
C LEU A 374 -5.89 -17.52 -0.82
N SER A 375 -4.84 -17.01 -0.15
CA SER A 375 -3.80 -16.19 -0.76
C SER A 375 -3.15 -16.93 -1.94
N MET A 376 -2.77 -18.18 -1.74
CA MET A 376 -2.16 -19.02 -2.78
C MET A 376 -3.11 -19.21 -3.98
N PHE A 377 -4.38 -19.50 -3.73
CA PHE A 377 -5.39 -19.64 -4.78
C PHE A 377 -5.53 -18.35 -5.60
N ILE A 378 -5.70 -17.20 -4.93
CA ILE A 378 -5.83 -15.90 -5.61
C ILE A 378 -4.58 -15.59 -6.43
N LEU A 379 -3.39 -15.77 -5.87
CA LEU A 379 -2.14 -15.50 -6.56
C LEU A 379 -1.89 -16.46 -7.72
N PHE A 380 -2.34 -17.71 -7.63
CA PHE A 380 -2.30 -18.65 -8.75
C PHE A 380 -3.23 -18.19 -9.88
N VAL A 381 -4.45 -17.73 -9.56
CA VAL A 381 -5.35 -17.10 -10.54
C VAL A 381 -4.67 -15.89 -11.20
N CYS A 382 -3.92 -15.09 -10.44
CA CYS A 382 -3.14 -13.98 -11.00
C CYS A 382 -2.07 -14.46 -11.99
N VAL A 383 -1.43 -15.62 -11.79
CA VAL A 383 -0.48 -16.19 -12.76
C VAL A 383 -1.19 -16.54 -14.07
N LEU A 384 -2.37 -17.16 -13.99
CA LEU A 384 -3.15 -17.50 -15.18
C LEU A 384 -3.63 -16.26 -15.95
N LEU A 385 -4.13 -15.25 -15.21
CA LEU A 385 -4.53 -13.97 -15.78
C LEU A 385 -3.35 -13.23 -16.43
N ALA A 386 -2.20 -13.19 -15.75
CA ALA A 386 -1.00 -12.56 -16.29
C ALA A 386 -0.54 -13.20 -17.59
N ARG A 387 -0.52 -14.54 -17.65
CA ARG A 387 -0.19 -15.27 -18.86
C ARG A 387 -1.13 -14.93 -20.02
N ARG A 388 -2.43 -14.80 -19.75
CA ARG A 388 -3.44 -14.44 -20.78
C ARG A 388 -3.33 -12.98 -21.23
N LEU A 389 -3.10 -12.05 -20.29
CA LEU A 389 -3.13 -10.61 -20.54
C LEU A 389 -1.84 -10.07 -21.15
N PHE A 390 -0.69 -10.61 -20.71
CA PHE A 390 0.62 -10.02 -20.97
C PHE A 390 1.51 -10.88 -21.86
N SER A 391 1.06 -12.10 -22.28
CA SER A 391 1.77 -12.90 -23.28
C SER A 391 1.83 -12.14 -24.60
N GLY A 392 3.00 -11.65 -24.98
CA GLY A 392 3.21 -10.84 -26.18
C GLY A 392 3.62 -9.38 -25.95
N ILE A 393 3.45 -8.85 -24.73
CA ILE A 393 3.94 -7.49 -24.39
C ILE A 393 5.46 -7.45 -24.24
N ASP A 394 6.08 -8.54 -23.81
CA ASP A 394 7.55 -8.64 -23.66
C ASP A 394 8.29 -8.82 -24.99
N LYS A 395 7.59 -8.91 -26.13
CA LYS A 395 8.18 -9.11 -27.47
C LYS A 395 8.16 -7.81 -28.31
N ALA A 396 7.62 -6.76 -27.79
CA ALA A 396 7.62 -5.40 -28.34
C ALA A 396 8.50 -4.50 -27.47
#